data_ab746b8939414c136ca82ca5b85be2c1
#
_entry.id   ab746b8939414c136ca82ca5b85be2c1
#
_cell.length_a   1.000
_cell.length_b   1.000
_cell.length_c   1.000
_cell.angle_alpha   90.00
_cell.angle_beta   90.00
_cell.angle_gamma   90.00
#
_symmetry.space_group_name_H-M   'P 1'
#
loop_
_entity.id
_entity.type
_entity.pdbx_description
1 polymer ?
#
loop_
_entity_poly.entity_id
_entity_poly.type
_entity_poly.pdbx_seq_one_letter_code
_entity_poly.pdbx_strand_id
1 'polypeptide(L)'
;MKMNNKRFEIYFFLFAIVLLLLIGIRFGGLTPFNIGICLVLLVLAPILTKILGKKYGTEAVAESKMQKVEAISEEDLTAKITTLYTGRGFALEPYESEFPGSHFVCTREGTRNGESFTERGAVLIITTDNVIDISDFNNFTFEMKQRACTQGMMITTSRFSPEVIDAAKEALVTLWNREDLRDNLNL
;
A
#
# COMPACT_ATOMS: atom_id res chain seq x y z
N MET A 1 -8.29 12.55 -16.00
CA MET A 1 -9.42 12.22 -16.90
C MET A 1 -9.54 10.70 -16.97
N LYS A 2 -10.43 10.09 -16.16
CA LYS A 2 -10.63 8.61 -16.13
C LYS A 2 -11.26 8.16 -17.46
N MET A 3 -10.47 7.62 -18.34
CA MET A 3 -10.97 6.97 -19.55
C MET A 3 -11.61 5.64 -19.11
N ASN A 4 -12.94 5.54 -19.30
CA ASN A 4 -13.72 4.35 -18.95
C ASN A 4 -13.18 3.16 -19.77
N ASN A 5 -12.85 2.03 -19.13
CA ASN A 5 -12.24 0.85 -19.78
C ASN A 5 -12.95 0.43 -21.08
N LYS A 6 -14.31 0.55 -21.13
CA LYS A 6 -15.10 0.29 -22.34
C LYS A 6 -14.79 1.24 -23.50
N ARG A 7 -14.49 2.52 -23.20
CA ARG A 7 -14.14 3.49 -24.26
C ARG A 7 -12.75 3.22 -24.83
N PHE A 8 -11.81 2.82 -24.00
CA PHE A 8 -10.47 2.45 -24.45
C PHE A 8 -10.52 1.22 -25.38
N GLU A 9 -11.30 0.20 -25.04
CA GLU A 9 -11.49 -1.00 -25.89
C GLU A 9 -12.08 -0.62 -27.25
N ILE A 10 -13.08 0.27 -27.29
CA ILE A 10 -13.74 0.75 -28.53
C ILE A 10 -12.73 1.53 -29.39
N TYR A 11 -11.96 2.45 -28.81
CA TYR A 11 -10.97 3.24 -29.57
C TYR A 11 -9.83 2.38 -30.10
N PHE A 12 -9.36 1.41 -29.30
CA PHE A 12 -8.33 0.48 -29.74
C PHE A 12 -8.83 -0.42 -30.89
N PHE A 13 -10.08 -0.88 -30.82
CA PHE A 13 -10.70 -1.66 -31.88
C PHE A 13 -10.87 -0.85 -33.17
N LEU A 14 -11.33 0.39 -33.07
CA LEU A 14 -11.43 1.31 -34.19
C LEU A 14 -10.05 1.61 -34.81
N PHE A 15 -9.04 1.84 -33.99
CA PHE A 15 -7.66 2.06 -34.44
C PHE A 15 -7.09 0.84 -35.18
N ALA A 16 -7.34 -0.36 -34.66
CA ALA A 16 -6.93 -1.60 -35.33
C ALA A 16 -7.60 -1.78 -36.70
N ILE A 17 -8.90 -1.49 -36.80
CA ILE A 17 -9.63 -1.53 -38.09
C ILE A 17 -9.07 -0.52 -39.10
N VAL A 18 -8.82 0.72 -38.67
CA VAL A 18 -8.24 1.76 -39.52
C VAL A 18 -6.83 1.38 -39.99
N LEU A 19 -6.00 0.82 -39.12
CA LEU A 19 -4.66 0.34 -39.45
C LEU A 19 -4.70 -0.79 -40.47
N LEU A 20 -5.64 -1.73 -40.34
CA LEU A 20 -5.86 -2.82 -41.28
C LEU A 20 -6.31 -2.34 -42.65
N LEU A 21 -7.20 -1.35 -42.71
CA LEU A 21 -7.64 -0.71 -43.97
C LEU A 21 -6.45 -0.01 -44.65
N LEU A 22 -5.64 0.72 -43.91
CA LEU A 22 -4.43 1.40 -44.45
C LEU A 22 -3.40 0.42 -45.00
N ILE A 23 -3.17 -0.71 -44.30
CA ILE A 23 -2.28 -1.77 -44.78
C ILE A 23 -2.83 -2.40 -46.06
N GLY A 24 -4.14 -2.69 -46.12
CA GLY A 24 -4.79 -3.24 -47.31
C GLY A 24 -4.69 -2.32 -48.54
N ILE A 25 -4.83 -1.01 -48.35
CA ILE A 25 -4.72 0.01 -49.44
C ILE A 25 -3.25 0.13 -49.90
N ARG A 26 -2.27 0.07 -48.93
CA ARG A 26 -0.83 0.26 -49.25
C ARG A 26 -0.19 -0.91 -50.00
N PHE A 27 -0.65 -2.12 -49.76
CA PHE A 27 -0.06 -3.35 -50.30
C PHE A 27 -0.86 -4.00 -51.46
N GLY A 28 -1.69 -3.22 -52.17
CA GLY A 28 -2.25 -3.64 -53.44
C GLY A 28 -3.39 -4.69 -53.38
N GLY A 29 -4.07 -4.79 -52.24
CA GLY A 29 -5.26 -5.62 -52.08
C GLY A 29 -5.18 -6.67 -50.99
N LEU A 30 -6.35 -7.27 -50.69
CA LEU A 30 -6.49 -8.33 -49.69
C LEU A 30 -5.96 -9.66 -50.24
N THR A 31 -4.68 -9.93 -50.03
CA THR A 31 -4.11 -11.27 -50.32
C THR A 31 -4.53 -12.24 -49.16
N PRO A 32 -4.61 -13.57 -49.43
CA PRO A 32 -4.90 -14.55 -48.41
C PRO A 32 -3.97 -14.46 -47.18
N PHE A 33 -2.73 -14.04 -47.42
CA PHE A 33 -1.72 -13.82 -46.34
C PHE A 33 -2.09 -12.64 -45.47
N ASN A 34 -2.52 -11.52 -46.04
CA ASN A 34 -2.94 -10.31 -45.29
C ASN A 34 -4.23 -10.60 -44.49
N ILE A 35 -5.16 -11.37 -45.03
CA ILE A 35 -6.38 -11.81 -44.33
C ILE A 35 -6.01 -12.66 -43.11
N GLY A 36 -5.02 -13.58 -43.24
CA GLY A 36 -4.55 -14.38 -42.12
C GLY A 36 -3.95 -13.55 -40.98
N ILE A 37 -3.11 -12.57 -41.29
CA ILE A 37 -2.54 -11.64 -40.31
C ILE A 37 -3.66 -10.83 -39.60
N CYS A 38 -4.65 -10.36 -40.35
CA CYS A 38 -5.79 -9.62 -39.82
C CYS A 38 -6.59 -10.45 -38.81
N LEU A 39 -6.85 -11.72 -39.10
CA LEU A 39 -7.57 -12.63 -38.20
C LEU A 39 -6.76 -12.91 -36.91
N VAL A 40 -5.45 -13.10 -37.04
CA VAL A 40 -4.57 -13.29 -35.86
C VAL A 40 -4.56 -12.05 -34.97
N LEU A 41 -4.46 -10.86 -35.53
CA LEU A 41 -4.49 -9.61 -34.77
C LEU A 41 -5.85 -9.35 -34.13
N LEU A 42 -6.95 -9.71 -34.80
CA LEU A 42 -8.31 -9.59 -34.27
C LEU A 42 -8.56 -10.50 -33.05
N VAL A 43 -7.92 -11.68 -33.03
CA VAL A 43 -7.99 -12.61 -31.86
C VAL A 43 -7.03 -12.20 -30.75
N LEU A 44 -5.82 -11.72 -31.09
CA LEU A 44 -4.81 -11.31 -30.10
C LEU A 44 -5.13 -9.99 -29.41
N ALA A 45 -5.76 -9.03 -30.12
CA ALA A 45 -6.05 -7.72 -29.57
C ALA A 45 -6.89 -7.74 -28.26
N PRO A 46 -8.01 -8.46 -28.15
CA PRO A 46 -8.78 -8.53 -26.92
C PRO A 46 -8.04 -9.27 -25.78
N ILE A 47 -7.15 -10.20 -26.11
CA ILE A 47 -6.30 -10.89 -25.10
C ILE A 47 -5.25 -9.93 -24.55
N LEU A 48 -4.56 -9.20 -25.43
CA LEU A 48 -3.58 -8.19 -25.06
C LEU A 48 -4.20 -7.04 -24.27
N THR A 49 -5.36 -6.53 -24.67
CA THR A 49 -6.07 -5.47 -23.95
C THR A 49 -6.50 -5.93 -22.56
N LYS A 50 -6.92 -7.19 -22.41
CA LYS A 50 -7.31 -7.74 -21.11
C LYS A 50 -6.10 -7.91 -20.17
N ILE A 51 -4.94 -8.34 -20.70
CA ILE A 51 -3.69 -8.50 -19.94
C ILE A 51 -3.13 -7.12 -19.54
N LEU A 52 -3.02 -6.21 -20.51
CA LEU A 52 -2.51 -4.86 -20.29
C LEU A 52 -3.46 -4.04 -19.39
N GLY A 53 -4.76 -4.12 -19.61
CA GLY A 53 -5.75 -3.41 -18.79
C GLY A 53 -5.76 -3.87 -17.34
N LYS A 54 -5.50 -5.17 -17.08
CA LYS A 54 -5.36 -5.67 -15.71
C LYS A 54 -4.09 -5.13 -15.05
N LYS A 55 -2.96 -5.10 -15.78
CA LYS A 55 -1.69 -4.60 -15.25
C LYS A 55 -1.72 -3.09 -14.96
N TYR A 56 -2.09 -2.29 -15.94
CA TYR A 56 -2.16 -0.83 -15.79
C TYR A 56 -3.29 -0.38 -14.85
N GLY A 57 -4.40 -1.13 -14.76
CA GLY A 57 -5.46 -0.86 -13.80
C GLY A 57 -5.02 -1.04 -12.36
N THR A 58 -4.23 -2.08 -12.06
CA THR A 58 -3.67 -2.31 -10.72
C THR A 58 -2.62 -1.27 -10.34
N GLU A 59 -1.75 -0.88 -11.26
CA GLU A 59 -0.74 0.16 -11.03
C GLU A 59 -1.38 1.52 -10.75
N ALA A 60 -2.38 1.95 -11.54
CA ALA A 60 -3.08 3.21 -11.34
C ALA A 60 -3.86 3.25 -10.00
N VAL A 61 -4.43 2.13 -9.56
CA VAL A 61 -5.09 2.02 -8.26
C VAL A 61 -4.06 2.10 -7.12
N ALA A 62 -2.92 1.41 -7.27
CA ALA A 62 -1.84 1.45 -6.28
C ALA A 62 -1.25 2.86 -6.14
N GLU A 63 -1.03 3.56 -7.26
CA GLU A 63 -0.56 4.95 -7.27
C GLU A 63 -1.55 5.91 -6.64
N SER A 64 -2.86 5.78 -6.94
CA SER A 64 -3.90 6.58 -6.31
C SER A 64 -4.00 6.36 -4.80
N LYS A 65 -3.79 5.13 -4.32
CA LYS A 65 -3.73 4.82 -2.90
C LYS A 65 -2.47 5.39 -2.24
N MET A 66 -1.33 5.34 -2.93
CA MET A 66 -0.08 5.90 -2.43
C MET A 66 -0.19 7.42 -2.23
N GLN A 67 -0.77 8.14 -3.20
CA GLN A 67 -1.05 9.57 -3.07
C GLN A 67 -1.93 9.89 -1.86
N LYS A 68 -2.88 9.02 -1.52
CA LYS A 68 -3.70 9.20 -0.33
C LYS A 68 -2.93 8.97 0.97
N VAL A 69 -1.97 8.03 0.99
CA VAL A 69 -1.08 7.82 2.14
C VAL A 69 -0.18 9.04 2.35
N GLU A 70 0.37 9.60 1.27
CA GLU A 70 1.23 10.79 1.33
C GLU A 70 0.48 12.08 1.76
N ALA A 71 -0.82 12.14 1.48
CA ALA A 71 -1.66 13.29 1.81
C ALA A 71 -2.42 13.14 3.14
N ILE A 72 -2.26 12.01 3.85
CA ILE A 72 -3.00 11.78 5.10
C ILE A 72 -2.43 12.65 6.22
N SER A 73 -3.31 13.31 6.98
CA SER A 73 -2.91 14.03 8.18
C SER A 73 -2.55 13.04 9.32
N GLU A 74 -1.72 13.49 10.27
CA GLU A 74 -1.39 12.69 11.45
C GLU A 74 -2.63 12.33 12.26
N GLU A 75 -3.58 13.26 12.37
CA GLU A 75 -4.85 13.04 13.07
C GLU A 75 -5.69 11.95 12.40
N ASP A 76 -5.83 11.98 11.06
CA ASP A 76 -6.60 10.99 10.32
C ASP A 76 -5.92 9.62 10.37
N LEU A 77 -4.58 9.57 10.27
CA LEU A 77 -3.82 8.34 10.38
C LEU A 77 -3.98 7.73 11.78
N THR A 78 -3.81 8.55 12.80
CA THR A 78 -4.01 8.16 14.21
C THR A 78 -5.42 7.63 14.47
N ALA A 79 -6.45 8.31 13.97
CA ALA A 79 -7.83 7.86 14.10
C ALA A 79 -8.08 6.48 13.45
N LYS A 80 -7.50 6.26 12.25
CA LYS A 80 -7.61 4.97 11.55
C LYS A 80 -6.87 3.85 12.28
N ILE A 81 -5.66 4.11 12.77
CA ILE A 81 -4.88 3.13 13.56
C ILE A 81 -5.59 2.82 14.87
N THR A 82 -6.10 3.83 15.57
CA THR A 82 -6.89 3.64 16.79
C THR A 82 -8.11 2.75 16.53
N THR A 83 -8.86 3.01 15.46
CA THR A 83 -10.01 2.19 15.06
C THR A 83 -9.59 0.74 14.78
N LEU A 84 -8.46 0.53 14.08
CA LEU A 84 -7.94 -0.79 13.79
C LEU A 84 -7.57 -1.58 15.04
N TYR A 85 -6.90 -0.96 16.00
CA TYR A 85 -6.49 -1.58 17.26
C TYR A 85 -7.70 -1.88 18.16
N THR A 86 -8.61 -0.91 18.29
CA THR A 86 -9.84 -1.09 19.07
C THR A 86 -10.70 -2.21 18.50
N GLY A 87 -10.81 -2.31 17.17
CA GLY A 87 -11.49 -3.42 16.49
C GLY A 87 -10.85 -4.80 16.73
N ARG A 88 -9.59 -4.84 17.16
CA ARG A 88 -8.85 -6.06 17.56
C ARG A 88 -8.87 -6.32 19.07
N GLY A 89 -9.60 -5.51 19.83
CA GLY A 89 -9.73 -5.65 21.27
C GLY A 89 -8.59 -5.04 22.08
N PHE A 90 -7.78 -4.16 21.47
CA PHE A 90 -6.78 -3.38 22.20
C PHE A 90 -7.37 -2.06 22.68
N ALA A 91 -7.04 -1.66 23.91
CA ALA A 91 -7.18 -0.29 24.39
C ALA A 91 -5.90 0.49 24.04
N LEU A 92 -6.04 1.70 23.52
CA LEU A 92 -4.92 2.61 23.24
C LEU A 92 -5.01 3.80 24.20
N GLU A 93 -3.92 4.02 24.94
CA GLU A 93 -3.77 5.15 25.83
C GLU A 93 -2.66 6.06 25.30
N PRO A 94 -2.98 7.32 24.91
CA PRO A 94 -1.98 8.26 24.45
C PRO A 94 -1.06 8.66 25.60
N TYR A 95 0.20 8.94 25.28
CA TYR A 95 1.13 9.51 26.25
C TYR A 95 1.98 10.60 25.61
N GLU A 96 2.41 11.55 26.44
CA GLU A 96 3.33 12.59 26.01
C GLU A 96 4.76 12.06 25.92
N SER A 97 5.45 12.47 24.85
CA SER A 97 6.83 12.15 24.57
C SER A 97 7.58 13.42 24.12
N GLU A 98 8.89 13.44 24.35
CA GLU A 98 9.78 14.51 23.82
C GLU A 98 10.12 14.27 22.33
N PHE A 99 9.78 13.10 21.81
CA PHE A 99 10.05 12.73 20.42
C PHE A 99 8.81 13.02 19.54
N PRO A 100 9.05 13.35 18.25
CA PRO A 100 7.94 13.66 17.34
C PRO A 100 7.04 12.47 17.08
N GLY A 101 5.75 12.75 16.83
CA GLY A 101 4.74 11.76 16.49
C GLY A 101 3.71 11.54 17.59
N SER A 102 2.74 10.71 17.28
CA SER A 102 1.68 10.31 18.21
C SER A 102 2.03 8.99 18.88
N HIS A 103 2.15 9.01 20.20
CA HIS A 103 2.62 7.91 21.03
C HIS A 103 1.49 7.29 21.83
N PHE A 104 1.41 5.95 21.84
CA PHE A 104 0.38 5.19 22.55
C PHE A 104 0.96 3.97 23.25
N VAL A 105 0.40 3.65 24.40
CA VAL A 105 0.49 2.30 24.98
C VAL A 105 -0.76 1.54 24.55
N CYS A 106 -0.61 0.38 23.95
CA CYS A 106 -1.71 -0.53 23.64
C CYS A 106 -1.73 -1.69 24.63
N THR A 107 -2.92 -1.96 25.17
CA THR A 107 -3.14 -3.06 26.12
C THR A 107 -4.28 -3.94 25.62
N ARG A 108 -4.11 -5.25 25.78
CA ARG A 108 -5.17 -6.22 25.54
C ARG A 108 -5.14 -7.28 26.64
N GLU A 109 -6.29 -7.47 27.26
CA GLU A 109 -6.52 -8.53 28.22
C GLU A 109 -7.20 -9.71 27.54
N GLY A 110 -6.86 -10.91 27.94
CA GLY A 110 -7.44 -12.12 27.41
C GLY A 110 -7.25 -13.32 28.31
N THR A 111 -7.85 -14.43 27.93
CA THR A 111 -7.67 -15.72 28.61
C THR A 111 -7.17 -16.74 27.60
N ARG A 112 -6.09 -17.41 27.92
CA ARG A 112 -5.52 -18.49 27.11
C ARG A 112 -5.29 -19.72 27.99
N ASN A 113 -5.85 -20.86 27.61
CA ASN A 113 -5.81 -22.10 28.36
C ASN A 113 -6.32 -22.00 29.83
N GLY A 114 -7.24 -21.07 30.12
CA GLY A 114 -7.77 -20.84 31.45
C GLY A 114 -6.95 -19.85 32.30
N GLU A 115 -5.81 -19.37 31.81
CA GLU A 115 -4.99 -18.34 32.45
C GLU A 115 -5.23 -16.98 31.84
N SER A 116 -5.38 -15.95 32.67
CA SER A 116 -5.47 -14.56 32.21
C SER A 116 -4.11 -14.06 31.77
N PHE A 117 -4.04 -13.34 30.67
CA PHE A 117 -2.84 -12.65 30.22
C PHE A 117 -3.15 -11.19 29.87
N THR A 118 -2.14 -10.36 30.01
CA THR A 118 -2.16 -8.97 29.55
C THR A 118 -1.04 -8.77 28.54
N GLU A 119 -1.40 -8.45 27.31
CA GLU A 119 -0.43 -7.99 26.31
C GLU A 119 -0.30 -6.48 26.42
N ARG A 120 0.94 -6.00 26.47
CA ARG A 120 1.25 -4.57 26.51
C ARG A 120 2.31 -4.23 25.49
N GLY A 121 1.95 -3.30 24.60
CA GLY A 121 2.84 -2.84 23.54
C GLY A 121 2.88 -1.31 23.43
N ALA A 122 3.88 -0.80 22.73
CA ALA A 122 3.97 0.61 22.38
C ALA A 122 3.66 0.81 20.88
N VAL A 123 2.97 1.88 20.54
CA VAL A 123 2.69 2.28 19.15
C VAL A 123 3.16 3.70 18.96
N LEU A 124 3.96 3.93 17.93
CA LEU A 124 4.41 5.24 17.49
C LEU A 124 3.93 5.49 16.06
N ILE A 125 3.28 6.63 15.83
CA ILE A 125 2.81 7.07 14.52
C ILE A 125 3.55 8.35 14.18
N ILE A 126 4.29 8.35 13.06
CA ILE A 126 5.05 9.52 12.58
C ILE A 126 4.64 9.83 11.15
N THR A 127 4.09 11.02 10.94
CA THR A 127 3.81 11.55 9.61
C THR A 127 4.97 12.45 9.19
N THR A 128 5.79 11.97 8.26
CA THR A 128 7.00 12.67 7.80
C THR A 128 7.37 12.23 6.38
N ASP A 129 8.08 13.10 5.67
CA ASP A 129 8.72 12.79 4.38
C ASP A 129 10.16 12.28 4.57
N ASN A 130 10.73 12.46 5.76
CA ASN A 130 12.08 12.01 6.06
C ASN A 130 12.12 10.50 6.33
N VAL A 131 13.24 9.88 6.00
CA VAL A 131 13.50 8.48 6.34
C VAL A 131 13.69 8.37 7.86
N ILE A 132 12.99 7.44 8.49
CA ILE A 132 13.16 7.12 9.91
C ILE A 132 14.51 6.43 10.09
N ASP A 133 15.36 7.02 10.90
CA ASP A 133 16.72 6.54 11.15
C ASP A 133 16.86 5.72 12.45
N ILE A 134 18.07 5.24 12.71
CA ILE A 134 18.35 4.41 13.88
C ILE A 134 18.24 5.20 15.19
N SER A 135 18.40 6.52 15.17
CA SER A 135 18.22 7.37 16.34
C SER A 135 16.77 7.42 16.79
N ASP A 136 15.85 7.62 15.82
CA ASP A 136 14.39 7.62 16.06
C ASP A 136 13.95 6.25 16.63
N PHE A 137 14.48 5.17 16.04
CA PHE A 137 14.20 3.82 16.49
C PHE A 137 14.70 3.55 17.91
N ASN A 138 15.91 3.99 18.23
CA ASN A 138 16.49 3.83 19.57
C ASN A 138 15.69 4.61 20.63
N ASN A 139 15.24 5.81 20.29
CA ASN A 139 14.38 6.62 21.14
C ASN A 139 13.05 5.90 21.45
N PHE A 140 12.40 5.39 20.41
CA PHE A 140 11.17 4.61 20.57
C PHE A 140 11.35 3.36 21.43
N THR A 141 12.42 2.57 21.17
CA THR A 141 12.68 1.35 21.94
C THR A 141 13.07 1.64 23.39
N PHE A 142 13.71 2.76 23.66
CA PHE A 142 13.97 3.24 25.01
C PHE A 142 12.67 3.56 25.76
N GLU A 143 11.76 4.34 25.15
CA GLU A 143 10.44 4.63 25.73
C GLU A 143 9.60 3.36 25.93
N MET A 144 9.63 2.44 24.97
CA MET A 144 8.96 1.16 25.06
C MET A 144 9.40 0.38 26.33
N LYS A 145 10.71 0.35 26.61
CA LYS A 145 11.26 -0.30 27.80
C LYS A 145 10.86 0.42 29.09
N GLN A 146 10.93 1.76 29.11
CA GLN A 146 10.51 2.55 30.27
C GLN A 146 9.04 2.31 30.67
N ARG A 147 8.19 2.01 29.69
CA ARG A 147 6.75 1.75 29.90
C ARG A 147 6.43 0.27 30.08
N ALA A 148 7.44 -0.56 30.27
CA ALA A 148 7.31 -2.00 30.41
C ALA A 148 6.52 -2.66 29.26
N CYS A 149 6.66 -2.14 28.05
CA CYS A 149 6.10 -2.73 26.85
C CYS A 149 7.07 -3.79 26.30
N THR A 150 6.54 -4.99 26.00
CA THR A 150 7.34 -6.13 25.51
C THR A 150 7.42 -6.18 23.99
N GLN A 151 6.58 -5.46 23.29
CA GLN A 151 6.52 -5.38 21.83
C GLN A 151 6.18 -3.95 21.41
N GLY A 152 6.57 -3.60 20.20
CA GLY A 152 6.32 -2.27 19.67
C GLY A 152 5.82 -2.30 18.23
N MET A 153 5.24 -1.18 17.80
CA MET A 153 4.92 -0.92 16.41
C MET A 153 5.27 0.52 16.06
N MET A 154 6.08 0.69 15.02
CA MET A 154 6.34 2.00 14.43
C MET A 154 5.63 2.10 13.08
N ILE A 155 4.90 3.19 12.89
CA ILE A 155 4.08 3.46 11.72
C ILE A 155 4.53 4.80 11.12
N THR A 156 4.85 4.83 9.82
CA THR A 156 5.25 6.08 9.16
C THR A 156 4.68 6.19 7.75
N THR A 157 4.39 7.42 7.33
CA THR A 157 4.06 7.73 5.93
C THR A 157 5.29 7.73 5.02
N SER A 158 6.49 7.56 5.56
CA SER A 158 7.76 7.52 4.85
C SER A 158 8.34 6.09 4.78
N ARG A 159 9.64 5.97 4.92
CA ARG A 159 10.41 4.72 4.88
C ARG A 159 11.29 4.58 6.11
N PHE A 160 11.70 3.38 6.40
CA PHE A 160 12.71 3.07 7.40
C PHE A 160 14.08 2.87 6.76
N SER A 161 15.13 3.26 7.45
CA SER A 161 16.50 2.95 7.02
C SER A 161 16.78 1.43 7.13
N PRO A 162 17.73 0.88 6.36
CA PRO A 162 18.10 -0.53 6.47
C PRO A 162 18.50 -0.95 7.90
N GLU A 163 19.20 -0.08 8.61
CA GLU A 163 19.61 -0.32 9.99
C GLU A 163 18.42 -0.48 10.93
N VAL A 164 17.36 0.31 10.74
CA VAL A 164 16.10 0.19 11.52
C VAL A 164 15.39 -1.12 11.21
N ILE A 165 15.36 -1.53 9.94
CA ILE A 165 14.71 -2.78 9.54
C ILE A 165 15.39 -4.00 10.20
N ASP A 166 16.71 -3.98 10.31
CA ASP A 166 17.45 -5.06 10.94
C ASP A 166 17.32 -5.02 12.48
N ALA A 167 17.42 -3.85 13.10
CA ALA A 167 17.27 -3.68 14.54
C ALA A 167 15.85 -4.04 15.04
N ALA A 168 14.82 -3.77 14.25
CA ALA A 168 13.42 -4.05 14.60
C ALA A 168 13.14 -5.55 14.79
N LYS A 169 13.84 -6.42 14.05
CA LYS A 169 13.71 -7.89 14.18
C LYS A 169 14.16 -8.38 15.56
N GLU A 170 15.23 -7.78 16.11
CA GLU A 170 15.77 -8.14 17.42
C GLU A 170 14.97 -7.52 18.57
N ALA A 171 14.39 -6.35 18.34
CA ALA A 171 13.66 -5.60 19.38
C ALA A 171 12.17 -5.96 19.49
N LEU A 172 11.65 -6.91 18.70
CA LEU A 172 10.23 -7.26 18.62
C LEU A 172 9.36 -6.05 18.25
N VAL A 173 9.86 -5.22 17.31
CA VAL A 173 9.14 -4.07 16.79
C VAL A 173 8.65 -4.36 15.38
N THR A 174 7.34 -4.22 15.16
CA THR A 174 6.74 -4.29 13.84
C THR A 174 6.84 -2.93 13.18
N LEU A 175 7.26 -2.88 11.92
CA LEU A 175 7.39 -1.67 11.13
C LEU A 175 6.28 -1.61 10.08
N TRP A 176 5.57 -0.51 10.00
CA TRP A 176 4.65 -0.19 8.90
C TRP A 176 5.10 1.09 8.22
N ASN A 177 5.59 0.96 7.01
CA ASN A 177 5.93 2.06 6.13
C ASN A 177 4.72 2.46 5.26
N ARG A 178 4.91 3.40 4.35
CA ARG A 178 3.86 3.88 3.43
C ARG A 178 3.27 2.77 2.53
N GLU A 179 4.04 1.75 2.19
CA GLU A 179 3.58 0.63 1.37
C GLU A 179 2.68 -0.29 2.19
N ASP A 180 3.06 -0.55 3.45
CA ASP A 180 2.24 -1.31 4.39
C ASP A 180 0.93 -0.58 4.71
N LEU A 181 0.98 0.76 4.86
CA LEU A 181 -0.21 1.59 5.06
C LEU A 181 -1.17 1.52 3.88
N ARG A 182 -0.65 1.62 2.65
CA ARG A 182 -1.43 1.46 1.42
C ARG A 182 -2.18 0.14 1.38
N ASP A 183 -1.53 -0.95 1.81
CA ASP A 183 -2.05 -2.30 1.68
C ASP A 183 -2.97 -2.69 2.84
N ASN A 184 -2.72 -2.17 4.05
CA ASN A 184 -3.45 -2.53 5.26
C ASN A 184 -4.56 -1.54 5.66
N LEU A 185 -4.48 -0.28 5.21
CA LEU A 185 -5.53 0.70 5.45
C LEU A 185 -6.44 0.82 4.22
N ASN A 186 -7.76 0.79 4.46
CA ASN A 186 -8.76 1.10 3.43
C ASN A 186 -8.79 2.62 3.18
N LEU A 187 -7.85 3.10 2.36
CA LEU A 187 -7.71 4.50 1.98
C LEU A 187 -8.44 4.85 0.69
#